data_eea28f4533014151348071e8a2b25463
#
_entry.id   eea28f4533014151348071e8a2b25463
#
_cell.length_a   1.000
_cell.length_b   1.000
_cell.length_c   1.000
_cell.angle_alpha   90.00
_cell.angle_beta   90.00
_cell.angle_gamma   90.00
#
_symmetry.space_group_name_H-M   'P 1'
#
loop_
_entity.id
_entity.type
_entity.pdbx_description
1 polymer ?
#
loop_
_entity_poly.entity_id
_entity_poly.type
_entity_poly.pdbx_seq_one_letter_code
_entity_poly.pdbx_strand_id
1 'polypeptide(L)'
;MKLYDIEKEIKDIESFPVEQYIKIIKEVGFECDFCGKCCTSEFNDHVFLLDDDAERIIGYQGKDFLRPAPYFDLCDNLGRFYVMGYALKTKPNGDCIFYKGSRCEHYGIRPRICKIYPYMLHREPDDEGNIEFRQISGLDMHGSYHSEISNESCKGILKSVKDYESGYLRQKLEFAIKVRKYLQENNLINSRQMYDRMMREYRKGKVIEVYVFFRGRFEKEIISKQINNHECIKDIRL
;
A
#
# COMPACT_ATOMS: atom_id res chain seq x y z
N MET A 1 -6.12 5.79 -14.94
CA MET A 1 -7.38 5.74 -14.16
C MET A 1 -7.96 7.13 -14.14
N LYS A 2 -9.24 7.30 -14.45
CA LYS A 2 -9.93 8.58 -14.43
C LYS A 2 -10.30 8.93 -12.97
N LEU A 3 -10.31 10.20 -12.61
CA LEU A 3 -10.68 10.62 -11.23
C LEU A 3 -12.09 10.13 -10.84
N TYR A 4 -13.00 10.14 -11.81
CA TYR A 4 -14.37 9.63 -11.63
C TYR A 4 -14.39 8.14 -11.21
N ASP A 5 -13.48 7.32 -11.70
CA ASP A 5 -13.43 5.91 -11.35
C ASP A 5 -13.07 5.72 -9.85
N ILE A 6 -12.19 6.57 -9.31
CA ILE A 6 -11.83 6.53 -7.88
C ILE A 6 -13.00 6.94 -7.00
N GLU A 7 -13.75 7.98 -7.38
CA GLU A 7 -14.91 8.43 -6.62
C GLU A 7 -16.02 7.37 -6.61
N LYS A 8 -16.20 6.66 -7.72
CA LYS A 8 -17.13 5.53 -7.81
C LYS A 8 -16.67 4.40 -6.87
N GLU A 9 -15.41 4.01 -6.93
CA GLU A 9 -14.86 2.95 -6.05
C GLU A 9 -15.04 3.30 -4.56
N ILE A 10 -14.87 4.55 -4.16
CA ILE A 10 -15.11 4.98 -2.77
C ILE A 10 -16.58 4.70 -2.37
N LYS A 11 -17.54 5.06 -3.23
CA LYS A 11 -18.96 4.82 -2.98
C LYS A 11 -19.28 3.34 -2.91
N ASP A 12 -18.69 2.53 -3.79
CA ASP A 12 -18.89 1.09 -3.83
C ASP A 12 -18.37 0.42 -2.54
N ILE A 13 -17.22 0.85 -2.00
CA ILE A 13 -16.71 0.38 -0.71
C ILE A 13 -17.65 0.79 0.44
N GLU A 14 -18.05 2.05 0.48
CA GLU A 14 -18.89 2.57 1.55
C GLU A 14 -20.27 1.90 1.57
N SER A 15 -20.82 1.59 0.39
CA SER A 15 -22.14 0.97 0.23
C SER A 15 -22.10 -0.57 0.27
N PHE A 16 -20.94 -1.19 0.31
CA PHE A 16 -20.83 -2.66 0.30
C PHE A 16 -21.66 -3.27 1.44
N PRO A 17 -22.51 -4.29 1.17
CA PRO A 17 -23.48 -4.80 2.12
C PRO A 17 -22.83 -5.36 3.40
N VAL A 18 -23.23 -4.85 4.54
CA VAL A 18 -22.70 -5.24 5.86
C VAL A 18 -22.85 -6.74 6.13
N GLU A 19 -24.03 -7.29 5.82
CA GLU A 19 -24.33 -8.70 6.07
C GLU A 19 -23.46 -9.64 5.23
N GLN A 20 -23.25 -9.28 3.97
CA GLN A 20 -22.38 -10.03 3.09
C GLN A 20 -20.93 -10.03 3.60
N TYR A 21 -20.47 -8.89 4.08
CA TYR A 21 -19.11 -8.75 4.62
C TYR A 21 -18.93 -9.55 5.91
N ILE A 22 -19.90 -9.49 6.82
CA ILE A 22 -19.88 -10.30 8.05
C ILE A 22 -19.83 -11.79 7.73
N LYS A 23 -20.56 -12.24 6.70
CA LYS A 23 -20.48 -13.62 6.25
C LYS A 23 -19.07 -14.01 5.82
N ILE A 24 -18.43 -13.17 5.00
CA ILE A 24 -17.03 -13.38 4.56
C ILE A 24 -16.07 -13.44 5.75
N ILE A 25 -16.19 -12.49 6.70
CA ILE A 25 -15.32 -12.47 7.89
C ILE A 25 -15.45 -13.76 8.70
N LYS A 26 -16.67 -14.24 8.90
CA LYS A 26 -16.94 -15.48 9.65
C LYS A 26 -16.46 -16.72 8.91
N GLU A 27 -16.61 -16.74 7.59
CA GLU A 27 -16.14 -17.85 6.76
C GLU A 27 -14.62 -17.98 6.80
N VAL A 28 -13.90 -16.85 6.75
CA VAL A 28 -12.43 -16.83 6.88
C VAL A 28 -11.97 -17.11 8.30
N GLY A 29 -12.60 -16.48 9.29
CA GLY A 29 -12.31 -16.68 10.69
C GLY A 29 -10.83 -16.59 11.04
N PHE A 30 -10.12 -15.57 10.53
CA PHE A 30 -8.67 -15.47 10.71
C PHE A 30 -8.28 -15.02 12.10
N GLU A 31 -7.34 -15.74 12.70
CA GLU A 31 -6.66 -15.37 13.93
C GLU A 31 -5.14 -15.39 13.71
N CYS A 32 -4.48 -14.31 14.12
CA CYS A 32 -3.03 -14.15 13.97
C CYS A 32 -2.30 -14.99 15.02
N ASP A 33 -1.55 -15.99 14.59
CA ASP A 33 -0.69 -16.84 15.40
C ASP A 33 0.72 -16.29 15.62
N PHE A 34 0.96 -15.05 15.17
CA PHE A 34 2.25 -14.36 15.21
C PHE A 34 3.37 -15.05 14.40
N CYS A 35 3.06 -15.92 13.44
CA CYS A 35 4.07 -16.60 12.62
C CYS A 35 4.99 -15.66 11.82
N GLY A 36 4.58 -14.40 11.65
CA GLY A 36 5.35 -13.37 10.99
C GLY A 36 5.44 -13.48 9.46
N LYS A 37 4.82 -14.47 8.84
CA LYS A 37 4.89 -14.66 7.38
C LYS A 37 4.40 -13.44 6.59
N CYS A 38 3.32 -12.78 7.05
CA CYS A 38 2.84 -11.53 6.45
C CYS A 38 3.83 -10.34 6.60
N CYS A 39 4.89 -10.50 7.39
CA CYS A 39 5.96 -9.51 7.55
C CYS A 39 7.20 -9.83 6.70
N THR A 40 7.19 -10.94 5.95
CA THR A 40 8.30 -11.35 5.09
C THR A 40 8.06 -10.97 3.63
N SER A 41 9.12 -10.92 2.86
CA SER A 41 9.06 -10.67 1.40
C SER A 41 8.39 -11.79 0.61
N GLU A 42 8.15 -12.93 1.23
CA GLU A 42 7.42 -14.06 0.62
C GLU A 42 5.95 -13.71 0.35
N PHE A 43 5.33 -12.95 1.26
CA PHE A 43 3.90 -12.62 1.20
C PHE A 43 3.61 -11.17 0.90
N ASN A 44 4.52 -10.26 1.23
CA ASN A 44 4.34 -8.83 1.01
C ASN A 44 5.64 -8.19 0.51
N ASP A 45 5.57 -7.51 -0.61
CA ASP A 45 6.70 -6.77 -1.15
C ASP A 45 6.89 -5.41 -0.46
N HIS A 46 5.81 -4.83 0.07
CA HIS A 46 5.86 -3.60 0.87
C HIS A 46 4.60 -3.39 1.72
N VAL A 47 4.73 -2.58 2.74
CA VAL A 47 3.64 -2.12 3.60
C VAL A 47 3.41 -0.64 3.31
N PHE A 48 2.39 -0.33 2.50
CA PHE A 48 1.99 1.05 2.22
C PHE A 48 1.40 1.70 3.47
N LEU A 49 1.70 2.98 3.66
CA LEU A 49 1.26 3.76 4.81
C LEU A 49 0.29 4.87 4.36
N LEU A 50 -0.89 4.89 4.96
CA LEU A 50 -1.70 6.09 4.92
C LEU A 50 -0.97 7.22 5.70
N ASP A 51 -1.27 8.47 5.37
CA ASP A 51 -0.60 9.62 6.00
C ASP A 51 -0.62 9.56 7.52
N ASP A 52 -1.77 9.19 8.13
CA ASP A 52 -1.86 9.03 9.60
C ASP A 52 -0.99 7.89 10.14
N ASP A 53 -0.82 6.81 9.38
CA ASP A 53 0.06 5.70 9.77
C ASP A 53 1.52 6.13 9.69
N ALA A 54 1.89 6.83 8.62
CA ALA A 54 3.23 7.38 8.45
C ALA A 54 3.57 8.37 9.56
N GLU A 55 2.67 9.30 9.85
CA GLU A 55 2.85 10.29 10.92
C GLU A 55 3.01 9.64 12.31
N ARG A 56 2.16 8.65 12.61
CA ARG A 56 2.27 7.88 13.86
C ARG A 56 3.62 7.18 13.97
N ILE A 57 4.10 6.55 12.92
CA ILE A 57 5.41 5.87 12.91
C ILE A 57 6.54 6.87 13.05
N ILE A 58 6.49 8.01 12.36
CA ILE A 58 7.46 9.11 12.51
C ILE A 58 7.54 9.57 13.98
N GLY A 59 6.39 9.72 14.63
CA GLY A 59 6.32 10.16 16.02
C GLY A 59 6.94 9.16 17.01
N TYR A 60 6.85 7.86 16.75
CA TYR A 60 7.36 6.81 17.65
C TYR A 60 8.79 6.37 17.33
N GLN A 61 9.18 6.34 16.05
CA GLN A 61 10.40 5.69 15.57
C GLN A 61 11.29 6.61 14.74
N GLY A 62 10.77 7.75 14.30
CA GLY A 62 11.45 8.65 13.38
C GLY A 62 11.21 8.29 11.90
N LYS A 63 11.57 9.25 11.04
CA LYS A 63 11.38 9.13 9.59
C LYS A 63 12.27 8.04 8.96
N ASP A 64 13.33 7.65 9.63
CA ASP A 64 14.27 6.64 9.14
C ASP A 64 13.65 5.24 8.93
N PHE A 65 12.49 5.00 9.47
CA PHE A 65 11.72 3.76 9.27
C PHE A 65 10.84 3.78 8.00
N LEU A 66 10.78 4.91 7.31
CA LEU A 66 9.99 5.11 6.10
C LEU A 66 10.88 5.15 4.86
N ARG A 67 10.30 4.76 3.75
CA ARG A 67 10.84 4.97 2.40
C ARG A 67 9.72 5.47 1.47
N PRO A 68 10.01 6.14 0.36
CA PRO A 68 9.01 6.33 -0.68
C PRO A 68 8.35 4.99 -1.02
N ALA A 69 7.04 4.98 -1.19
CA ALA A 69 6.36 3.76 -1.60
C ALA A 69 6.98 3.27 -2.93
N PRO A 70 7.20 1.97 -3.10
CA PRO A 70 7.68 1.42 -4.36
C PRO A 70 6.61 1.58 -5.45
N TYR A 71 7.00 1.38 -6.73
CA TYR A 71 6.11 1.56 -7.88
C TYR A 71 5.67 3.02 -8.05
N PHE A 72 6.66 3.85 -8.43
CA PHE A 72 6.43 5.27 -8.65
C PHE A 72 5.30 5.50 -9.66
N ASP A 73 4.38 6.40 -9.32
CA ASP A 73 3.16 6.62 -10.09
C ASP A 73 3.43 7.29 -11.44
N LEU A 74 4.37 8.23 -11.47
CA LEU A 74 4.73 8.94 -12.68
C LEU A 74 6.15 9.54 -12.60
N CYS A 75 6.67 9.96 -13.76
CA CYS A 75 7.95 10.66 -13.86
C CYS A 75 7.79 11.88 -14.78
N ASP A 76 8.34 13.03 -14.39
CA ASP A 76 8.30 14.21 -15.23
C ASP A 76 9.41 14.22 -16.31
N ASN A 77 9.35 15.19 -17.20
CA ASN A 77 10.31 15.36 -18.29
C ASN A 77 11.74 15.77 -17.83
N LEU A 78 11.92 16.07 -16.56
CA LEU A 78 13.23 16.30 -15.92
C LEU A 78 13.79 15.06 -15.21
N GLY A 79 13.04 13.94 -15.17
CA GLY A 79 13.47 12.69 -14.58
C GLY A 79 13.19 12.56 -13.08
N ARG A 80 12.30 13.37 -12.53
CA ARG A 80 11.85 13.30 -11.14
C ARG A 80 10.63 12.42 -11.03
N PHE A 81 10.64 11.51 -10.08
CA PHE A 81 9.52 10.61 -9.80
C PHE A 81 8.55 11.21 -8.78
N TYR A 82 7.31 10.79 -8.88
CA TYR A 82 6.25 11.16 -7.93
C TYR A 82 5.55 9.91 -7.45
N VAL A 83 5.24 9.87 -6.17
CA VAL A 83 4.60 8.71 -5.53
C VAL A 83 3.60 9.16 -4.46
N MET A 84 2.53 8.39 -4.33
CA MET A 84 1.37 8.72 -3.52
C MET A 84 1.65 8.79 -2.01
N GLY A 85 2.76 8.23 -1.51
CA GLY A 85 3.02 8.22 -0.08
C GLY A 85 4.26 7.44 0.31
N TYR A 86 4.36 7.15 1.58
CA TYR A 86 5.43 6.35 2.17
C TYR A 86 5.04 4.88 2.33
N ALA A 87 6.03 4.03 2.39
CA ALA A 87 5.94 2.65 2.85
C ALA A 87 6.93 2.41 3.99
N LEU A 88 6.73 1.36 4.77
CA LEU A 88 7.75 0.91 5.71
C LEU A 88 9.01 0.48 4.97
N LYS A 89 10.17 0.78 5.53
CA LYS A 89 11.43 0.21 5.06
C LYS A 89 11.40 -1.30 5.20
N THR A 90 12.13 -1.94 4.34
CA THR A 90 12.42 -3.37 4.41
C THR A 90 13.89 -3.58 4.76
N LYS A 91 14.17 -4.71 5.39
CA LYS A 91 15.53 -5.21 5.61
C LYS A 91 16.16 -5.62 4.28
N PRO A 92 17.49 -5.87 4.22
CA PRO A 92 18.14 -6.32 2.99
C PRO A 92 17.59 -7.62 2.40
N ASN A 93 17.00 -8.49 3.22
CA ASN A 93 16.32 -9.70 2.78
C ASN A 93 14.86 -9.49 2.35
N GLY A 94 14.39 -8.23 2.32
CA GLY A 94 13.03 -7.86 1.93
C GLY A 94 11.99 -7.91 3.06
N ASP A 95 12.33 -8.41 4.24
CA ASP A 95 11.41 -8.45 5.37
C ASP A 95 11.09 -7.05 5.89
N CYS A 96 9.91 -6.90 6.47
CA CYS A 96 9.49 -5.66 7.13
C CYS A 96 10.51 -5.25 8.20
N ILE A 97 10.83 -3.96 8.27
CA ILE A 97 11.78 -3.42 9.26
C ILE A 97 11.38 -3.74 10.71
N PHE A 98 10.08 -3.87 10.99
CA PHE A 98 9.55 -4.20 12.31
C PHE A 98 9.52 -5.71 12.63
N TYR A 99 9.89 -6.55 11.67
CA TYR A 99 9.90 -8.00 11.88
C TYR A 99 11.17 -8.45 12.60
N LYS A 100 11.06 -9.07 13.77
CA LYS A 100 12.17 -9.59 14.56
C LYS A 100 11.73 -10.77 15.41
N GLY A 101 12.58 -11.80 15.47
CA GLY A 101 12.31 -12.96 16.30
C GLY A 101 10.97 -13.63 16.01
N SER A 102 10.62 -13.79 14.73
CA SER A 102 9.35 -14.36 14.23
C SER A 102 8.08 -13.56 14.56
N ARG A 103 8.19 -12.30 14.94
CA ARG A 103 7.04 -11.44 15.21
C ARG A 103 7.28 -9.98 14.90
N CYS A 104 6.20 -9.19 14.86
CA CYS A 104 6.27 -7.73 14.77
C CYS A 104 6.65 -7.13 16.13
N GLU A 105 7.79 -6.45 16.25
CA GLU A 105 8.20 -5.75 17.48
C GLU A 105 7.23 -4.63 17.87
N HIS A 106 6.56 -4.05 16.88
CA HIS A 106 5.65 -2.90 17.06
C HIS A 106 4.19 -3.29 16.82
N TYR A 107 3.76 -4.48 17.29
CA TYR A 107 2.43 -5.02 17.04
C TYR A 107 1.30 -4.05 17.44
N GLY A 108 1.45 -3.32 18.54
CA GLY A 108 0.45 -2.36 19.02
C GLY A 108 0.26 -1.14 18.11
N ILE A 109 1.34 -0.71 17.44
CA ILE A 109 1.34 0.46 16.55
C ILE A 109 1.43 0.10 15.06
N ARG A 110 1.23 -1.18 14.73
CA ARG A 110 1.26 -1.64 13.34
C ARG A 110 0.34 -0.81 12.46
N PRO A 111 0.70 -0.61 11.17
CA PRO A 111 -0.13 0.10 10.20
C PRO A 111 -1.53 -0.49 10.07
N ARG A 112 -2.50 0.34 9.67
CA ARG A 112 -3.88 -0.11 9.49
C ARG A 112 -3.99 -1.29 8.54
N ILE A 113 -3.25 -1.29 7.43
CA ILE A 113 -3.22 -2.42 6.50
C ILE A 113 -2.85 -3.75 7.17
N CYS A 114 -1.89 -3.73 8.10
CA CYS A 114 -1.50 -4.93 8.85
C CYS A 114 -2.56 -5.36 9.89
N LYS A 115 -3.45 -4.44 10.30
CA LYS A 115 -4.53 -4.74 11.25
C LYS A 115 -5.73 -5.39 10.58
N ILE A 116 -5.95 -5.08 9.31
CA ILE A 116 -7.10 -5.59 8.55
C ILE A 116 -6.79 -6.87 7.78
N TYR A 117 -5.54 -7.30 7.73
CA TYR A 117 -5.16 -8.55 7.09
C TYR A 117 -5.88 -9.75 7.75
N PRO A 118 -6.40 -10.70 7.00
CA PRO A 118 -6.46 -10.84 5.54
C PRO A 118 -7.77 -10.33 4.94
N TYR A 119 -8.51 -9.48 5.61
CA TYR A 119 -9.87 -9.07 5.27
C TYR A 119 -9.96 -7.95 4.23
N MET A 120 -8.82 -7.48 3.67
CA MET A 120 -8.85 -6.59 2.51
C MET A 120 -9.56 -7.28 1.35
N LEU A 121 -10.51 -6.60 0.72
CA LEU A 121 -11.16 -7.12 -0.47
C LEU A 121 -10.40 -6.69 -1.71
N HIS A 122 -10.03 -7.67 -2.51
CA HIS A 122 -9.49 -7.42 -3.83
C HIS A 122 -10.61 -6.97 -4.76
N ARG A 123 -10.38 -5.89 -5.50
CA ARG A 123 -11.35 -5.32 -6.45
C ARG A 123 -11.01 -5.81 -7.84
N GLU A 124 -11.87 -6.62 -8.40
CA GLU A 124 -11.74 -7.12 -9.77
C GLU A 124 -12.99 -6.76 -10.57
N PRO A 125 -12.85 -6.38 -11.85
CA PRO A 125 -14.01 -6.27 -12.73
C PRO A 125 -14.57 -7.66 -13.04
N ASP A 126 -15.89 -7.80 -13.01
CA ASP A 126 -16.59 -8.95 -13.56
C ASP A 126 -16.62 -8.89 -15.10
N ASP A 127 -17.23 -9.90 -15.76
CA ASP A 127 -17.34 -9.96 -17.21
C ASP A 127 -18.17 -8.81 -17.81
N GLU A 128 -18.98 -8.12 -16.99
CA GLU A 128 -19.82 -6.98 -17.36
C GLU A 128 -19.12 -5.65 -17.03
N GLY A 129 -17.94 -5.68 -16.40
CA GLY A 129 -17.16 -4.52 -16.00
C GLY A 129 -17.59 -3.91 -14.66
N ASN A 130 -18.44 -4.57 -13.88
CA ASN A 130 -18.75 -4.18 -12.52
C ASN A 130 -17.61 -4.60 -11.59
N ILE A 131 -17.34 -3.79 -10.57
CA ILE A 131 -16.29 -4.11 -9.59
C ILE A 131 -16.84 -5.10 -8.56
N GLU A 132 -16.30 -6.30 -8.57
CA GLU A 132 -16.51 -7.29 -7.52
C GLU A 132 -15.41 -7.19 -6.46
N PHE A 133 -15.79 -7.40 -5.19
CA PHE A 133 -14.87 -7.47 -4.07
C PHE A 133 -14.60 -8.92 -3.71
N ARG A 134 -13.36 -9.36 -3.95
CA ARG A 134 -12.88 -10.71 -3.62
C ARG A 134 -11.82 -10.63 -2.54
N GLN A 135 -11.74 -11.68 -1.74
CA GLN A 135 -10.65 -11.78 -0.77
C GLN A 135 -9.29 -11.83 -1.46
N ILE A 136 -8.28 -11.20 -0.82
CA ILE A 136 -6.91 -11.30 -1.28
C ILE A 136 -6.41 -12.74 -1.25
N SER A 137 -5.52 -13.04 -2.20
CA SER A 137 -4.79 -14.31 -2.26
C SER A 137 -3.93 -14.52 -1.00
N GLY A 138 -3.69 -15.77 -0.64
CA GLY A 138 -2.87 -16.12 0.53
C GLY A 138 -3.66 -16.63 1.73
N LEU A 139 -4.97 -16.85 1.55
CA LEU A 139 -5.79 -17.55 2.53
C LEU A 139 -5.25 -18.97 2.76
N ASP A 140 -5.39 -19.45 4.01
CA ASP A 140 -4.96 -20.77 4.48
C ASP A 140 -3.46 -21.05 4.37
N MET A 141 -2.64 -20.06 4.00
CA MET A 141 -1.19 -20.24 3.86
C MET A 141 -0.44 -20.00 5.18
N HIS A 142 -1.02 -19.25 6.11
CA HIS A 142 -0.43 -18.95 7.42
C HIS A 142 -1.46 -18.34 8.38
N GLY A 143 -1.20 -18.43 9.69
CA GLY A 143 -2.16 -18.07 10.73
C GLY A 143 -3.18 -19.19 10.97
N SER A 144 -4.15 -18.94 11.81
CA SER A 144 -5.28 -19.83 12.05
C SER A 144 -6.52 -19.32 11.36
N TYR A 145 -7.27 -20.22 10.75
CA TYR A 145 -8.49 -19.91 10.00
C TYR A 145 -9.70 -20.65 10.59
N HIS A 146 -10.89 -20.26 10.17
CA HIS A 146 -12.15 -20.86 10.64
C HIS A 146 -12.40 -20.72 12.14
N SER A 147 -11.73 -19.77 12.80
CA SER A 147 -12.02 -19.42 14.19
C SER A 147 -13.38 -18.74 14.31
N GLU A 148 -14.09 -18.98 15.39
CA GLU A 148 -15.37 -18.30 15.65
C GLU A 148 -15.13 -16.82 15.96
N ILE A 149 -15.70 -15.92 15.14
CA ILE A 149 -15.63 -14.47 15.34
C ILE A 149 -17.02 -13.95 15.74
N SER A 150 -17.10 -13.22 16.84
CA SER A 150 -18.32 -12.61 17.30
C SER A 150 -18.86 -11.57 16.32
N ASN A 151 -20.16 -11.34 16.29
CA ASN A 151 -20.78 -10.32 15.46
C ASN A 151 -20.22 -8.92 15.73
N GLU A 152 -19.88 -8.62 16.98
CA GLU A 152 -19.30 -7.33 17.37
C GLU A 152 -17.90 -7.18 16.78
N SER A 153 -17.06 -8.22 16.90
CA SER A 153 -15.73 -8.25 16.28
C SER A 153 -15.82 -8.12 14.75
N CYS A 154 -16.75 -8.82 14.11
CA CYS A 154 -17.00 -8.69 12.67
C CYS A 154 -17.31 -7.23 12.26
N LYS A 155 -18.17 -6.54 13.01
CA LYS A 155 -18.49 -5.12 12.74
C LYS A 155 -17.25 -4.22 12.92
N GLY A 156 -16.42 -4.49 13.92
CA GLY A 156 -15.16 -3.78 14.14
C GLY A 156 -14.16 -3.97 12.99
N ILE A 157 -13.99 -5.21 12.53
CA ILE A 157 -13.16 -5.54 11.36
C ILE A 157 -13.68 -4.84 10.12
N LEU A 158 -14.98 -4.98 9.81
CA LEU A 158 -15.63 -4.33 8.68
C LEU A 158 -15.38 -2.82 8.66
N LYS A 159 -15.59 -2.16 9.82
CA LYS A 159 -15.34 -0.72 9.94
C LYS A 159 -13.87 -0.40 9.62
N SER A 160 -12.93 -1.15 10.19
CA SER A 160 -11.50 -0.92 9.98
C SER A 160 -11.10 -1.11 8.51
N VAL A 161 -11.68 -2.08 7.82
CA VAL A 161 -11.42 -2.32 6.39
C VAL A 161 -11.98 -1.18 5.55
N LYS A 162 -13.26 -0.80 5.75
CA LYS A 162 -13.87 0.32 5.02
C LYS A 162 -13.10 1.64 5.25
N ASP A 163 -12.70 1.91 6.49
CA ASP A 163 -11.92 3.10 6.83
C ASP A 163 -10.53 3.11 6.13
N TYR A 164 -9.87 1.96 6.04
CA TYR A 164 -8.59 1.85 5.34
C TYR A 164 -8.76 2.00 3.83
N GLU A 165 -9.65 1.25 3.23
CA GLU A 165 -9.87 1.23 1.78
C GLU A 165 -10.32 2.60 1.25
N SER A 166 -11.30 3.21 1.92
CA SER A 166 -11.74 4.56 1.58
C SER A 166 -10.63 5.59 1.80
N GLY A 167 -9.86 5.47 2.88
CA GLY A 167 -8.71 6.33 3.17
C GLY A 167 -7.64 6.24 2.07
N TYR A 168 -7.31 5.03 1.62
CA TYR A 168 -6.37 4.80 0.53
C TYR A 168 -6.83 5.47 -0.77
N LEU A 169 -8.08 5.28 -1.16
CA LEU A 169 -8.62 5.89 -2.37
C LEU A 169 -8.73 7.41 -2.27
N ARG A 170 -9.08 7.95 -1.11
CA ARG A 170 -9.10 9.41 -0.90
C ARG A 170 -7.70 10.00 -1.01
N GLN A 171 -6.69 9.38 -0.41
CA GLN A 171 -5.28 9.80 -0.55
C GLN A 171 -4.82 9.72 -2.01
N LYS A 172 -5.22 8.66 -2.73
CA LYS A 172 -4.94 8.49 -4.16
C LYS A 172 -5.59 9.58 -5.02
N LEU A 173 -6.84 9.93 -4.73
CA LEU A 173 -7.57 10.99 -5.41
C LEU A 173 -6.89 12.35 -5.18
N GLU A 174 -6.57 12.66 -3.94
CA GLU A 174 -5.89 13.90 -3.58
C GLU A 174 -4.52 14.01 -4.26
N PHE A 175 -3.72 12.94 -4.20
CA PHE A 175 -2.45 12.87 -4.93
C PHE A 175 -2.63 13.16 -6.42
N ALA A 176 -3.59 12.49 -7.08
CA ALA A 176 -3.83 12.65 -8.51
C ALA A 176 -4.20 14.10 -8.89
N ILE A 177 -4.98 14.77 -8.06
CA ILE A 177 -5.33 16.20 -8.24
C ILE A 177 -4.11 17.07 -8.03
N LYS A 178 -3.40 16.87 -6.93
CA LYS A 178 -2.26 17.70 -6.52
C LYS A 178 -1.06 17.55 -7.46
N VAL A 179 -0.74 16.33 -7.90
CA VAL A 179 0.38 16.13 -8.84
C VAL A 179 0.09 16.75 -10.20
N ARG A 180 -1.15 16.65 -10.71
CA ARG A 180 -1.54 17.30 -11.96
C ARG A 180 -1.36 18.81 -11.85
N LYS A 181 -1.86 19.42 -10.79
CA LYS A 181 -1.71 20.85 -10.52
C LYS A 181 -0.24 21.25 -10.44
N TYR A 182 0.55 20.52 -9.66
CA TYR A 182 1.98 20.77 -9.48
C TYR A 182 2.75 20.74 -10.82
N LEU A 183 2.48 19.74 -11.67
CA LEU A 183 3.11 19.64 -12.97
C LEU A 183 2.75 20.85 -13.86
N GLN A 184 1.49 21.26 -13.90
CA GLN A 184 1.02 22.41 -14.66
C GLN A 184 1.68 23.73 -14.20
N GLU A 185 1.69 24.00 -12.89
CA GLU A 185 2.27 25.22 -12.32
C GLU A 185 3.78 25.33 -12.52
N ASN A 186 4.47 24.19 -12.68
CA ASN A 186 5.91 24.15 -12.89
C ASN A 186 6.32 23.88 -14.35
N ASN A 187 5.39 23.96 -15.31
CA ASN A 187 5.62 23.66 -16.72
C ASN A 187 6.28 22.28 -16.96
N LEU A 188 5.83 21.27 -16.21
CA LEU A 188 6.31 19.90 -16.28
C LEU A 188 5.30 19.01 -17.00
N ILE A 189 5.81 17.95 -17.63
CA ILE A 189 5.01 16.99 -18.38
C ILE A 189 5.33 15.59 -17.89
N ASN A 190 4.30 14.78 -17.61
CA ASN A 190 4.50 13.36 -17.37
C ASN A 190 5.09 12.67 -18.61
N SER A 191 6.20 11.97 -18.46
CA SER A 191 6.95 11.35 -19.56
C SER A 191 7.24 9.88 -19.29
N ARG A 192 6.53 9.00 -19.99
CA ARG A 192 6.78 7.54 -19.93
C ARG A 192 8.20 7.20 -20.38
N GLN A 193 8.68 7.85 -21.44
CA GLN A 193 10.04 7.64 -21.95
C GLN A 193 11.10 7.98 -20.89
N MET A 194 10.91 9.09 -20.18
CA MET A 194 11.81 9.49 -19.11
C MET A 194 11.71 8.52 -17.92
N TYR A 195 10.50 8.10 -17.56
CA TYR A 195 10.29 7.06 -16.55
C TYR A 195 11.14 5.82 -16.82
N ASP A 196 10.99 5.24 -18.03
CA ASP A 196 11.70 4.01 -18.40
C ASP A 196 13.23 4.21 -18.43
N ARG A 197 13.69 5.39 -18.88
CA ARG A 197 15.11 5.75 -18.86
C ARG A 197 15.64 5.83 -17.43
N MET A 198 14.99 6.59 -16.56
CA MET A 198 15.43 6.80 -15.18
C MET A 198 15.35 5.52 -14.36
N MET A 199 14.35 4.66 -14.59
CA MET A 199 14.27 3.36 -13.94
C MET A 199 15.42 2.42 -14.35
N ARG A 200 15.86 2.45 -15.62
CA ARG A 200 17.07 1.70 -16.03
C ARG A 200 18.34 2.21 -15.33
N GLU A 201 18.47 3.53 -15.18
CA GLU A 201 19.61 4.12 -14.47
C GLU A 201 19.57 3.81 -12.96
N TYR A 202 18.41 3.87 -12.36
CA TYR A 202 18.19 3.49 -10.95
C TYR A 202 18.56 2.02 -10.69
N ARG A 203 18.17 1.12 -11.59
CA ARG A 203 18.55 -0.30 -11.51
C ARG A 203 20.07 -0.53 -11.59
N LYS A 204 20.80 0.39 -12.23
CA LYS A 204 22.28 0.40 -12.27
C LYS A 204 22.93 1.06 -11.04
N GLY A 205 22.13 1.44 -10.05
CA GLY A 205 22.61 2.07 -8.81
C GLY A 205 22.73 3.59 -8.84
N LYS A 206 22.23 4.25 -9.90
CA LYS A 206 22.20 5.72 -9.89
C LYS A 206 21.14 6.25 -8.95
N VAL A 207 21.45 7.41 -8.40
CA VAL A 207 20.54 8.16 -7.53
C VAL A 207 19.41 8.76 -8.34
N ILE A 208 18.20 8.73 -7.80
CA ILE A 208 17.02 9.39 -8.36
C ILE A 208 16.35 10.30 -7.34
N GLU A 209 15.65 11.32 -7.85
CA GLU A 209 14.80 12.20 -7.05
C GLU A 209 13.37 11.68 -7.05
N VAL A 210 12.77 11.55 -5.87
CA VAL A 210 11.39 11.12 -5.68
C VAL A 210 10.64 12.16 -4.85
N TYR A 211 9.53 12.62 -5.36
CA TYR A 211 8.62 13.55 -4.68
C TYR A 211 7.49 12.73 -4.06
N VAL A 212 7.55 12.57 -2.76
CA VAL A 212 6.57 11.81 -1.98
C VAL A 212 5.44 12.74 -1.58
N PHE A 213 4.22 12.37 -1.95
CA PHE A 213 3.03 13.09 -1.50
C PHE A 213 2.71 12.70 -0.05
N PHE A 214 2.74 13.67 0.84
CA PHE A 214 2.48 13.49 2.25
C PHE A 214 1.80 14.72 2.84
N ARG A 215 0.69 14.53 3.53
CA ARG A 215 -0.07 15.64 4.15
C ARG A 215 -0.33 16.81 3.20
N GLY A 216 -0.78 16.50 1.98
CA GLY A 216 -1.18 17.51 0.99
C GLY A 216 -0.05 18.24 0.28
N ARG A 217 1.23 17.85 0.49
CA ARG A 217 2.42 18.47 -0.12
C ARG A 217 3.41 17.41 -0.60
N PHE A 218 4.32 17.84 -1.47
CA PHE A 218 5.39 16.99 -1.98
C PHE A 218 6.67 17.18 -1.14
N GLU A 219 7.17 16.08 -0.58
CA GLU A 219 8.46 16.03 0.09
C GLU A 219 9.49 15.40 -0.83
N LYS A 220 10.62 16.09 -1.03
CA LYS A 220 11.71 15.59 -1.88
C LYS A 220 12.55 14.58 -1.10
N GLU A 221 12.69 13.39 -1.67
CA GLU A 221 13.58 12.34 -1.22
C GLU A 221 14.61 12.03 -2.31
N ILE A 222 15.81 11.68 -1.89
CA ILE A 222 16.88 11.24 -2.79
C ILE A 222 17.18 9.78 -2.46
N ILE A 223 16.97 8.90 -3.41
CA ILE A 223 17.13 7.47 -3.19
C ILE A 223 18.10 6.84 -4.19
N SER A 224 18.83 5.84 -3.70
CA SER A 224 19.65 4.96 -4.53
C SER A 224 19.24 3.52 -4.28
N LYS A 225 19.35 2.68 -5.31
CA LYS A 225 19.25 1.24 -5.09
C LYS A 225 20.55 0.82 -4.37
N GLN A 226 20.43 0.36 -3.13
CA GLN A 226 21.53 -0.38 -2.53
C GLN A 226 21.69 -1.66 -3.35
N ILE A 227 22.88 -1.86 -3.93
CA ILE A 227 23.20 -3.05 -4.72
C ILE A 227 23.38 -4.20 -3.73
N ASN A 228 22.29 -4.73 -3.24
CA ASN A 228 22.26 -6.02 -2.56
C ASN A 228 21.81 -7.06 -3.58
N ASN A 229 22.61 -8.10 -3.77
CA ASN A 229 22.56 -9.12 -4.83
C ASN A 229 21.31 -10.01 -4.87
N HIS A 230 20.18 -9.63 -4.27
CA HIS A 230 18.97 -10.43 -4.25
C HIS A 230 17.71 -9.57 -4.39
N GLU A 231 17.40 -9.14 -5.61
CA GLU A 231 16.04 -8.79 -6.00
C GLU A 231 15.75 -9.31 -7.40
N CYS A 232 15.08 -10.46 -7.43
CA CYS A 232 14.38 -10.94 -8.62
C CYS A 232 13.10 -10.11 -8.74
N ILE A 233 13.11 -9.12 -9.61
CA ILE A 233 11.91 -8.33 -9.91
C ILE A 233 11.02 -9.23 -10.78
N LYS A 234 9.94 -9.72 -10.20
CA LYS A 234 8.83 -10.26 -10.99
C LYS A 234 8.21 -9.10 -11.76
N ASP A 235 8.34 -9.12 -13.08
CA ASP A 235 7.61 -8.22 -13.96
C ASP A 235 6.11 -8.52 -13.81
N ILE A 236 5.43 -7.69 -13.03
CA ILE A 236 3.98 -7.67 -13.04
C ILE A 236 3.58 -6.69 -14.16
N ARG A 237 3.17 -7.27 -15.28
CA ARG A 237 2.47 -6.53 -16.33
C ARG A 237 1.06 -6.22 -15.83
N LEU A 238 0.72 -4.97 -15.73
CA LEU A 238 -0.64 -4.45 -15.67
C LEU A 238 -1.18 -4.29 -17.09
#